data_79ae5a20b51c35373cb341381ddc9326
#
_entry.id   79ae5a20b51c35373cb341381ddc9326
#
_cell.length_a   1.000
_cell.length_b   1.000
_cell.length_c   1.000
_cell.angle_alpha   90.00
_cell.angle_beta   90.00
_cell.angle_gamma   90.00
#
_symmetry.space_group_name_H-M   'P 1'
#
loop_
_entity.id
_entity.type
_entity.pdbx_description
1 polymer ?
#
loop_
_entity_poly.entity_id
_entity_poly.type
_entity_poly.pdbx_seq_one_letter_code
_entity_poly.pdbx_strand_id
1 'polypeptide(L)'
;MTPEEADFFLSSYRFDLPPEQIAQFPPEERGASRLLVMPREGAADPRSELRHAAFGDLPDLLPPDALIVANNSRVLQARLLGLRATGGKVEFLLLTPLPLVMERAAPDKASGADAFRAEAEGLVRCGGSVREGETLAFGAGIRVTVLESGPFGKRRVRLAWRGDLGKAFAATGHIPLPPYIKRADGEEDGSRYQTIYARDDKSGSVAAPTAGLHFTPAMREKLEARGFEWAEVTLYVGYGTFSPVRGEDIRGHRMHREYVEVPEATAEAVARARARGRPVAAVGTTSVRALEGVAELCGRVQPYTGWTDIFLYPGRSFRVVDAILTNFHLPESSLLMLVSAFAGRERTLAAYAEAVARGYRFFSYGDAMLIK
;
A
#
# COMPACT_ATOMS: atom_id res chain seq x y z
N MET A 1 -15.73 29.80 -5.88
CA MET A 1 -15.41 28.38 -6.09
C MET A 1 -16.53 27.57 -5.48
N THR A 2 -17.22 26.79 -6.28
CA THR A 2 -18.26 25.88 -5.78
C THR A 2 -17.63 24.72 -5.01
N PRO A 3 -18.38 24.01 -4.13
CA PRO A 3 -17.86 22.81 -3.47
C PRO A 3 -17.31 21.76 -4.45
N GLU A 4 -17.96 21.58 -5.59
CA GLU A 4 -17.55 20.67 -6.66
C GLU A 4 -16.24 21.12 -7.34
N GLU A 5 -16.05 22.43 -7.56
CA GLU A 5 -14.77 22.96 -8.06
C GLU A 5 -13.64 22.75 -7.04
N ALA A 6 -13.94 22.93 -5.76
CA ALA A 6 -12.97 22.73 -4.67
C ALA A 6 -12.42 21.29 -4.62
N ASP A 7 -13.19 20.31 -5.06
CA ASP A 7 -12.78 18.90 -5.10
C ASP A 7 -11.57 18.64 -6.00
N PHE A 8 -11.26 19.54 -6.93
CA PHE A 8 -10.14 19.38 -7.85
C PHE A 8 -8.88 20.15 -7.46
N PHE A 9 -8.90 20.85 -6.31
CA PHE A 9 -7.73 21.58 -5.82
C PHE A 9 -7.02 20.85 -4.69
N LEU A 10 -5.71 20.70 -4.81
CA LEU A 10 -4.86 20.04 -3.82
C LEU A 10 -5.00 20.66 -2.42
N SER A 11 -5.00 22.00 -2.37
CA SER A 11 -5.17 22.77 -1.13
C SER A 11 -6.48 22.50 -0.38
N SER A 12 -7.51 22.00 -1.08
CA SER A 12 -8.80 21.62 -0.46
C SER A 12 -8.73 20.33 0.37
N TYR A 13 -7.60 19.61 0.33
CA TYR A 13 -7.34 18.40 1.11
C TYR A 13 -6.39 18.66 2.29
N ARG A 14 -6.21 19.93 2.67
CA ARG A 14 -5.48 20.33 3.86
C ARG A 14 -6.32 20.15 5.11
N PHE A 15 -5.69 19.68 6.14
CA PHE A 15 -6.19 19.72 7.53
C PHE A 15 -4.99 19.75 8.47
N ASP A 16 -5.18 20.27 9.67
CA ASP A 16 -4.14 20.31 10.67
C ASP A 16 -3.98 18.94 11.31
N LEU A 17 -2.81 18.35 11.17
CA LEU A 17 -2.45 17.07 11.77
C LEU A 17 -1.26 17.29 12.71
N PRO A 18 -1.45 17.16 14.03
CA PRO A 18 -0.36 17.22 14.99
C PRO A 18 0.67 16.11 14.72
N PRO A 19 1.96 16.43 14.61
CA PRO A 19 3.01 15.46 14.30
C PRO A 19 3.07 14.26 15.27
N GLU A 20 2.70 14.46 16.52
CA GLU A 20 2.64 13.45 17.57
C GLU A 20 1.53 12.42 17.36
N GLN A 21 0.52 12.73 16.57
CA GLN A 21 -0.52 11.78 16.19
C GLN A 21 -0.08 10.84 15.04
N ILE A 22 1.03 11.11 14.39
CA ILE A 22 1.60 10.19 13.39
C ILE A 22 2.30 9.05 14.13
N ALA A 23 1.69 7.85 14.11
CA ALA A 23 2.19 6.71 14.87
C ALA A 23 3.56 6.24 14.38
N GLN A 24 4.55 6.26 15.27
CA GLN A 24 5.92 5.82 14.98
C GLN A 24 6.13 4.32 15.25
N PHE A 25 5.28 3.74 16.11
CA PHE A 25 5.31 2.33 16.51
C PHE A 25 3.92 1.72 16.41
N PRO A 26 3.82 0.41 16.13
CA PRO A 26 2.55 -0.31 16.22
C PRO A 26 2.01 -0.27 17.66
N PRO A 27 0.69 -0.49 17.87
CA PRO A 27 0.16 -0.71 19.22
C PRO A 27 0.84 -1.97 19.83
N GLU A 28 0.93 -2.05 21.16
CA GLU A 28 1.53 -3.21 21.86
C GLU A 28 0.85 -4.51 21.39
N GLU A 29 -0.47 -4.55 21.41
CA GLU A 29 -1.24 -5.67 20.89
C GLU A 29 -1.76 -5.38 19.49
N ARG A 30 -1.55 -6.33 18.57
CA ARG A 30 -2.18 -6.28 17.25
C ARG A 30 -3.70 -6.42 17.41
N GLY A 31 -4.46 -5.53 16.76
CA GLY A 31 -5.91 -5.51 16.85
C GLY A 31 -6.48 -4.58 17.94
N ALA A 32 -5.64 -3.97 18.79
CA ALA A 32 -6.07 -3.02 19.83
C ALA A 32 -6.31 -1.59 19.33
N SER A 33 -6.34 -1.36 18.01
CA SER A 33 -6.59 -0.04 17.41
C SER A 33 -8.03 0.40 17.63
N ARG A 34 -8.24 1.71 17.63
CA ARG A 34 -9.60 2.29 17.53
C ARG A 34 -10.11 2.18 16.11
N LEU A 35 -11.43 2.21 15.96
CA LEU A 35 -12.13 2.19 14.70
C LEU A 35 -13.14 3.33 14.65
N LEU A 36 -12.98 4.25 13.69
CA LEU A 36 -13.96 5.26 13.37
C LEU A 36 -14.87 4.74 12.26
N VAL A 37 -16.17 4.65 12.53
CA VAL A 37 -17.15 4.22 11.51
C VAL A 37 -17.87 5.44 10.97
N MET A 38 -17.91 5.56 9.65
CA MET A 38 -18.58 6.65 8.93
C MET A 38 -19.52 6.06 7.86
N PRO A 39 -20.77 6.49 7.78
CA PRO A 39 -21.62 6.17 6.65
C PRO A 39 -21.04 6.77 5.36
N ARG A 40 -21.11 6.04 4.26
CA ARG A 40 -20.69 6.54 2.94
C ARG A 40 -21.53 7.72 2.50
N GLU A 41 -22.83 7.65 2.74
CA GLU A 41 -23.83 8.69 2.47
C GLU A 41 -24.59 9.00 3.75
N GLY A 42 -25.22 10.16 3.86
CA GLY A 42 -26.01 10.50 5.04
C GLY A 42 -26.20 12.00 5.26
N ALA A 43 -26.39 12.42 6.51
CA ALA A 43 -26.77 13.76 6.92
C ALA A 43 -25.79 14.85 6.45
N ALA A 44 -26.29 16.10 6.37
CA ALA A 44 -25.50 17.28 6.01
C ALA A 44 -24.33 17.51 7.01
N ASP A 45 -24.53 17.23 8.30
CA ASP A 45 -23.45 17.16 9.29
C ASP A 45 -23.03 15.72 9.54
N PRO A 46 -21.92 15.25 8.94
CA PRO A 46 -21.48 13.87 9.08
C PRO A 46 -21.04 13.52 10.51
N ARG A 47 -20.71 14.50 11.35
CA ARG A 47 -20.20 14.25 12.70
C ARG A 47 -21.25 13.61 13.63
N SER A 48 -22.51 13.89 13.41
CA SER A 48 -23.61 13.28 14.19
C SER A 48 -23.80 11.77 13.90
N GLU A 49 -23.26 11.28 12.79
CA GLU A 49 -23.37 9.88 12.35
C GLU A 49 -22.08 9.06 12.60
N LEU A 50 -21.01 9.74 13.04
CA LEU A 50 -19.74 9.07 13.32
C LEU A 50 -19.88 8.19 14.58
N ARG A 51 -19.42 6.94 14.48
CA ARG A 51 -19.38 6.00 15.60
C ARG A 51 -17.94 5.66 15.95
N HIS A 52 -17.57 5.84 17.21
CA HIS A 52 -16.30 5.42 17.76
C HIS A 52 -16.42 4.01 18.33
N ALA A 53 -15.49 3.12 17.92
CA ALA A 53 -15.48 1.71 18.29
C ALA A 53 -14.04 1.21 18.46
N ALA A 54 -13.86 0.01 18.90
CA ALA A 54 -12.61 -0.72 18.84
C ALA A 54 -12.55 -1.55 17.54
N PHE A 55 -11.36 -1.83 17.03
CA PHE A 55 -11.20 -2.70 15.87
C PHE A 55 -11.77 -4.12 16.11
N GLY A 56 -11.76 -4.56 17.36
CA GLY A 56 -12.39 -5.81 17.82
C GLY A 56 -13.88 -5.95 17.52
N ASP A 57 -14.57 -4.80 17.34
CA ASP A 57 -16.00 -4.74 17.01
C ASP A 57 -16.29 -4.86 15.52
N LEU A 58 -15.25 -4.93 14.66
CA LEU A 58 -15.39 -4.95 13.20
C LEU A 58 -16.42 -5.95 12.69
N PRO A 59 -16.53 -7.20 13.20
CA PRO A 59 -17.52 -8.17 12.71
C PRO A 59 -18.99 -7.76 12.93
N ASP A 60 -19.24 -6.85 13.89
CA ASP A 60 -20.57 -6.28 14.17
C ASP A 60 -20.86 -5.01 13.36
N LEU A 61 -19.82 -4.46 12.75
CA LEU A 61 -19.86 -3.16 12.07
C LEU A 61 -19.76 -3.25 10.55
N LEU A 62 -19.24 -4.35 10.01
CA LEU A 62 -19.23 -4.58 8.57
C LEU A 62 -20.66 -4.68 8.00
N PRO A 63 -20.88 -4.32 6.73
CA PRO A 63 -22.13 -4.63 6.08
C PRO A 63 -22.43 -6.15 6.16
N PRO A 64 -23.68 -6.56 6.44
CA PRO A 64 -24.05 -7.98 6.51
C PRO A 64 -23.64 -8.73 5.23
N ASP A 65 -23.21 -9.97 5.38
CA ASP A 65 -22.82 -10.86 4.28
C ASP A 65 -21.76 -10.30 3.33
N ALA A 66 -21.02 -9.28 3.71
CA ALA A 66 -20.02 -8.69 2.82
C ALA A 66 -18.97 -9.72 2.40
N LEU A 67 -18.57 -9.65 1.13
CA LEU A 67 -17.33 -10.25 0.65
C LEU A 67 -16.17 -9.33 1.07
N ILE A 68 -15.27 -9.83 1.89
CA ILE A 68 -14.08 -9.09 2.32
C ILE A 68 -12.95 -9.39 1.32
N VAL A 69 -12.38 -8.34 0.72
CA VAL A 69 -11.24 -8.47 -0.20
C VAL A 69 -10.02 -7.78 0.37
N ALA A 70 -8.93 -8.54 0.54
CA ALA A 70 -7.69 -8.08 1.15
C ALA A 70 -6.47 -8.23 0.24
N ASN A 71 -5.47 -7.37 0.40
CA ASN A 71 -4.21 -7.44 -0.34
C ASN A 71 -3.21 -8.32 0.41
N ASN A 72 -2.84 -9.46 -0.16
CA ASN A 72 -1.94 -10.46 0.40
C ASN A 72 -0.46 -10.26 0.05
N SER A 73 -0.09 -9.13 -0.54
CA SER A 73 1.31 -8.86 -0.86
C SER A 73 2.17 -8.82 0.40
N ARG A 74 3.40 -9.34 0.29
CA ARG A 74 4.39 -9.37 1.37
C ARG A 74 5.43 -8.28 1.17
N VAL A 75 5.75 -7.54 2.23
CA VAL A 75 6.84 -6.56 2.20
C VAL A 75 8.17 -7.31 2.09
N LEU A 76 8.96 -6.92 1.11
CA LEU A 76 10.33 -7.39 0.97
C LEU A 76 11.26 -6.48 1.79
N GLN A 77 12.29 -7.05 2.39
CA GLN A 77 13.40 -6.28 2.98
C GLN A 77 14.25 -5.63 1.86
N ALA A 78 13.58 -4.85 1.02
CA ALA A 78 14.09 -4.37 -0.26
C ALA A 78 15.12 -3.25 -0.14
N ARG A 79 15.38 -2.73 1.06
CA ARG A 79 16.30 -1.63 1.34
C ARG A 79 17.66 -2.19 1.72
N LEU A 80 18.65 -1.99 0.85
CA LEU A 80 20.02 -2.44 1.04
C LEU A 80 20.91 -1.26 1.43
N LEU A 81 21.75 -1.46 2.43
CA LEU A 81 22.78 -0.50 2.84
C LEU A 81 24.16 -1.06 2.46
N GLY A 82 25.00 -0.23 1.85
CA GLY A 82 26.30 -0.67 1.35
C GLY A 82 27.31 0.48 1.26
N LEU A 83 28.44 0.15 0.63
CA LEU A 83 29.51 1.10 0.37
C LEU A 83 29.84 1.14 -1.11
N ARG A 84 30.14 2.33 -1.61
CA ARG A 84 30.74 2.52 -2.94
C ARG A 84 32.21 2.10 -2.90
N ALA A 85 32.80 1.85 -4.06
CA ALA A 85 34.24 1.59 -4.19
C ALA A 85 35.11 2.72 -3.60
N THR A 86 34.57 3.93 -3.53
CA THR A 86 35.21 5.11 -2.91
C THR A 86 35.08 5.19 -1.39
N GLY A 87 34.44 4.17 -0.73
CA GLY A 87 34.14 4.17 0.71
C GLY A 87 32.89 4.96 1.12
N GLY A 88 32.25 5.67 0.21
CA GLY A 88 31.03 6.42 0.50
C GLY A 88 29.83 5.50 0.78
N LYS A 89 28.97 5.87 1.76
CA LYS A 89 27.71 5.15 2.04
C LYS A 89 26.76 5.24 0.86
N VAL A 90 26.09 4.14 0.57
CA VAL A 90 25.02 4.05 -0.44
C VAL A 90 23.85 3.24 0.06
N GLU A 91 22.66 3.67 -0.30
CA GLU A 91 21.41 2.97 -0.08
C GLU A 91 20.79 2.63 -1.43
N PHE A 92 20.33 1.40 -1.56
CA PHE A 92 19.52 0.94 -2.69
C PHE A 92 18.18 0.42 -2.20
N LEU A 93 17.10 0.82 -2.85
CA LEU A 93 15.75 0.29 -2.62
C LEU A 93 15.22 -0.30 -3.93
N LEU A 94 14.97 -1.60 -3.94
CA LEU A 94 14.35 -2.28 -5.07
C LEU A 94 12.89 -1.82 -5.22
N LEU A 95 12.50 -1.40 -6.43
CA LEU A 95 11.12 -0.98 -6.75
C LEU A 95 10.37 -2.00 -7.61
N THR A 96 11.08 -2.78 -8.42
CA THR A 96 10.46 -3.86 -9.21
C THR A 96 10.03 -4.98 -8.27
N PRO A 97 8.77 -5.44 -8.31
CA PRO A 97 8.31 -6.59 -7.55
C PRO A 97 9.21 -7.82 -7.75
N LEU A 98 9.52 -8.53 -6.68
CA LEU A 98 10.45 -9.67 -6.73
C LEU A 98 10.05 -10.73 -7.77
N PRO A 99 8.78 -11.12 -7.93
CA PRO A 99 8.38 -12.05 -8.97
C PRO A 99 8.76 -11.60 -10.39
N LEU A 100 8.62 -10.30 -10.69
CA LEU A 100 9.01 -9.75 -12.00
C LEU A 100 10.53 -9.71 -12.19
N VAL A 101 11.30 -9.55 -11.12
CA VAL A 101 12.77 -9.68 -11.19
C VAL A 101 13.14 -11.13 -11.51
N MET A 102 12.48 -12.09 -10.84
CA MET A 102 12.74 -13.52 -11.04
C MET A 102 12.31 -14.00 -12.43
N GLU A 103 11.19 -13.52 -12.96
CA GLU A 103 10.76 -13.81 -14.34
C GLU A 103 11.81 -13.36 -15.39
N ARG A 104 12.51 -12.26 -15.13
CA ARG A 104 13.55 -11.70 -16.00
C ARG A 104 14.94 -12.27 -15.73
N ALA A 105 15.07 -13.14 -14.71
CA ALA A 105 16.36 -13.66 -14.28
C ALA A 105 17.01 -14.54 -15.37
N ALA A 106 18.27 -14.27 -15.66
CA ALA A 106 19.08 -15.06 -16.56
C ALA A 106 20.37 -15.52 -15.85
N PRO A 107 20.87 -16.74 -16.15
CA PRO A 107 22.16 -17.18 -15.63
C PRO A 107 23.30 -16.21 -15.97
N ASP A 108 24.13 -15.91 -14.99
CA ASP A 108 25.35 -15.13 -15.15
C ASP A 108 26.58 -16.06 -15.15
N LYS A 109 26.80 -16.76 -16.30
CA LYS A 109 27.83 -17.77 -16.44
C LYS A 109 29.25 -17.28 -16.12
N ALA A 110 29.50 -15.97 -16.27
CA ALA A 110 30.78 -15.38 -15.93
C ALA A 110 31.05 -15.30 -14.43
N SER A 111 30.00 -15.31 -13.62
CA SER A 111 30.06 -15.17 -12.15
C SER A 111 29.92 -16.50 -11.38
N GLY A 112 29.65 -17.62 -12.08
CA GLY A 112 29.54 -18.97 -11.50
C GLY A 112 28.24 -19.69 -11.86
N ALA A 113 28.14 -20.97 -11.50
CA ALA A 113 27.05 -21.85 -11.91
C ALA A 113 25.70 -21.47 -11.27
N ASP A 114 25.70 -20.89 -10.08
CA ASP A 114 24.55 -20.48 -9.30
C ASP A 114 24.33 -18.95 -9.30
N ALA A 115 24.98 -18.24 -10.24
CA ALA A 115 24.87 -16.80 -10.38
C ALA A 115 23.79 -16.42 -11.39
N PHE A 116 23.02 -15.39 -11.05
CA PHE A 116 21.93 -14.85 -11.85
C PHE A 116 22.03 -13.34 -12.00
N ARG A 117 21.40 -12.82 -13.04
CA ARG A 117 21.23 -11.38 -13.27
C ARG A 117 19.86 -11.06 -13.83
N ALA A 118 19.33 -9.88 -13.49
CA ALA A 118 18.10 -9.35 -14.05
C ALA A 118 18.13 -7.82 -14.11
N GLU A 119 17.35 -7.24 -15.01
CA GLU A 119 17.13 -5.80 -15.01
C GLU A 119 15.91 -5.45 -14.12
N ALA A 120 16.04 -4.38 -13.36
CA ALA A 120 15.04 -3.90 -12.44
C ALA A 120 15.07 -2.37 -12.34
N GLU A 121 14.06 -1.80 -11.69
CA GLU A 121 14.05 -0.42 -11.23
C GLU A 121 14.32 -0.37 -9.73
N GLY A 122 15.05 0.66 -9.30
CA GLY A 122 15.29 0.95 -7.89
C GLY A 122 15.57 2.41 -7.63
N LEU A 123 15.59 2.79 -6.35
CA LEU A 123 16.09 4.07 -5.90
C LEU A 123 17.52 3.90 -5.39
N VAL A 124 18.41 4.83 -5.77
CA VAL A 124 19.76 4.89 -5.24
C VAL A 124 19.93 6.23 -4.52
N ARG A 125 20.35 6.18 -3.27
CA ARG A 125 20.72 7.34 -2.44
C ARG A 125 22.15 7.23 -1.99
N CYS A 126 22.93 8.28 -2.17
CA CYS A 126 24.31 8.39 -1.69
C CYS A 126 24.71 9.85 -1.55
N GLY A 127 25.84 10.10 -0.91
CA GLY A 127 26.52 11.40 -1.01
C GLY A 127 27.14 11.55 -2.41
N GLY A 128 26.75 12.60 -3.12
CA GLY A 128 27.14 12.82 -4.52
C GLY A 128 26.31 12.04 -5.55
N SER A 129 26.79 12.02 -6.81
CA SER A 129 26.11 11.33 -7.91
C SER A 129 26.67 9.93 -8.13
N VAL A 130 25.80 8.97 -8.45
CA VAL A 130 26.18 7.65 -8.98
C VAL A 130 26.14 7.70 -10.50
N ARG A 131 27.19 7.19 -11.15
CA ARG A 131 27.33 7.21 -12.60
C ARG A 131 26.73 5.96 -13.25
N GLU A 132 26.32 6.08 -14.48
CA GLU A 132 25.99 4.92 -15.31
C GLU A 132 27.22 4.03 -15.50
N GLY A 133 27.00 2.72 -15.42
CA GLY A 133 28.07 1.72 -15.39
C GLY A 133 28.68 1.47 -14.02
N GLU A 134 28.41 2.33 -13.01
CA GLU A 134 28.91 2.10 -11.66
C GLU A 134 28.23 0.90 -11.01
N THR A 135 29.04 0.03 -10.40
CA THR A 135 28.56 -1.15 -9.66
C THR A 135 28.68 -0.93 -8.17
N LEU A 136 27.59 -1.10 -7.47
CA LEU A 136 27.43 -0.99 -6.03
C LEU A 136 27.38 -2.40 -5.45
N ALA A 137 28.11 -2.64 -4.36
CA ALA A 137 28.15 -3.93 -3.68
C ALA A 137 27.39 -3.86 -2.35
N PHE A 138 26.59 -4.91 -2.10
CA PHE A 138 25.81 -5.06 -0.89
C PHE A 138 26.06 -6.43 -0.25
N GLY A 139 25.49 -6.64 0.93
CA GLY A 139 25.56 -7.91 1.64
C GLY A 139 25.01 -9.09 0.83
N ALA A 140 25.28 -10.31 1.27
CA ALA A 140 24.91 -11.58 0.61
C ALA A 140 25.34 -11.67 -0.87
N GLY A 141 26.37 -10.92 -1.29
CA GLY A 141 26.90 -10.94 -2.65
C GLY A 141 26.00 -10.25 -3.69
N ILE A 142 25.00 -9.47 -3.27
CA ILE A 142 24.16 -8.68 -4.18
C ILE A 142 24.99 -7.55 -4.78
N ARG A 143 24.98 -7.42 -6.11
CA ARG A 143 25.57 -6.31 -6.85
C ARG A 143 24.51 -5.61 -7.67
N VAL A 144 24.59 -4.29 -7.70
CA VAL A 144 23.67 -3.40 -8.43
C VAL A 144 24.48 -2.53 -9.36
N THR A 145 24.38 -2.73 -10.67
CA THR A 145 25.02 -1.87 -11.67
C THR A 145 23.99 -0.90 -12.22
N VAL A 146 24.29 0.38 -12.15
CA VAL A 146 23.41 1.44 -12.69
C VAL A 146 23.49 1.41 -14.22
N LEU A 147 22.37 1.23 -14.89
CA LEU A 147 22.26 1.22 -16.35
C LEU A 147 21.83 2.58 -16.89
N GLU A 148 20.86 3.22 -16.19
CA GLU A 148 20.28 4.48 -16.64
C GLU A 148 19.81 5.29 -15.43
N SER A 149 19.98 6.61 -15.52
CA SER A 149 19.57 7.57 -14.50
C SER A 149 18.20 8.17 -14.83
N GLY A 150 17.27 8.04 -13.92
CA GLY A 150 15.94 8.65 -13.99
C GLY A 150 15.74 9.77 -12.97
N PRO A 151 14.58 10.43 -12.97
CA PRO A 151 14.25 11.51 -12.04
C PRO A 151 14.13 11.00 -10.60
N PHE A 152 14.33 11.90 -9.62
CA PHE A 152 14.09 11.64 -8.18
C PHE A 152 14.85 10.45 -7.59
N GLY A 153 16.05 10.15 -8.10
CA GLY A 153 16.84 9.02 -7.60
C GLY A 153 16.45 7.66 -8.20
N LYS A 154 15.44 7.61 -9.07
CA LYS A 154 15.10 6.39 -9.82
C LYS A 154 16.25 6.00 -10.74
N ARG A 155 16.50 4.69 -10.81
CA ARG A 155 17.54 4.10 -11.68
C ARG A 155 16.99 2.84 -12.32
N ARG A 156 17.30 2.62 -13.58
CA ARG A 156 17.28 1.29 -14.17
C ARG A 156 18.61 0.64 -13.86
N VAL A 157 18.54 -0.56 -13.29
CA VAL A 157 19.73 -1.24 -12.78
C VAL A 157 19.78 -2.69 -13.28
N ARG A 158 20.98 -3.25 -13.27
CA ARG A 158 21.20 -4.69 -13.36
C ARG A 158 21.54 -5.20 -11.95
N LEU A 159 20.67 -6.07 -11.45
CA LEU A 159 20.95 -6.86 -10.25
C LEU A 159 21.77 -8.08 -10.66
N ALA A 160 22.76 -8.45 -9.85
CA ALA A 160 23.47 -9.71 -9.95
C ALA A 160 23.56 -10.32 -8.54
N TRP A 161 23.29 -11.62 -8.44
CA TRP A 161 23.25 -12.33 -7.16
C TRP A 161 23.59 -13.81 -7.35
N ARG A 162 23.73 -14.55 -6.24
CA ARG A 162 23.87 -16.00 -6.23
C ARG A 162 22.75 -16.66 -5.43
N GLY A 163 22.35 -17.85 -5.88
CA GLY A 163 21.30 -18.63 -5.23
C GLY A 163 19.93 -17.94 -5.23
N ASP A 164 19.26 -17.94 -4.08
CA ASP A 164 17.92 -17.37 -3.90
C ASP A 164 17.97 -15.88 -3.56
N LEU A 165 17.42 -15.04 -4.44
CA LEU A 165 17.41 -13.59 -4.26
C LEU A 165 16.56 -13.14 -3.07
N GLY A 166 15.42 -13.79 -2.81
CA GLY A 166 14.57 -13.49 -1.67
C GLY A 166 15.29 -13.73 -0.34
N LYS A 167 16.01 -14.86 -0.23
CA LYS A 167 16.84 -15.15 0.95
C LYS A 167 18.00 -14.17 1.08
N ALA A 168 18.62 -13.74 -0.02
CA ALA A 168 19.68 -12.76 0.01
C ALA A 168 19.18 -11.39 0.53
N PHE A 169 17.99 -10.95 0.10
CA PHE A 169 17.34 -9.76 0.65
C PHE A 169 16.98 -9.93 2.14
N ALA A 170 16.43 -11.08 2.51
CA ALA A 170 16.07 -11.35 3.92
C ALA A 170 17.30 -11.37 4.86
N ALA A 171 18.46 -11.79 4.37
CA ALA A 171 19.68 -11.86 5.16
C ALA A 171 20.39 -10.51 5.38
N THR A 172 20.19 -9.54 4.48
CA THR A 172 21.00 -8.30 4.48
C THR A 172 20.19 -7.03 4.29
N GLY A 173 18.92 -7.16 3.90
CA GLY A 173 18.03 -6.04 3.68
C GLY A 173 17.34 -5.56 4.95
N HIS A 174 16.81 -4.36 4.86
CA HIS A 174 16.02 -3.68 5.86
C HIS A 174 14.59 -3.52 5.39
N ILE A 175 13.65 -3.49 6.34
CA ILE A 175 12.26 -3.15 6.05
C ILE A 175 12.21 -1.68 5.56
N PRO A 176 11.66 -1.42 4.37
CA PRO A 176 11.55 -0.05 3.86
C PRO A 176 10.40 0.69 4.54
N LEU A 177 10.62 1.10 5.80
CA LEU A 177 9.63 1.89 6.53
C LEU A 177 9.32 3.19 5.77
N PRO A 178 8.06 3.63 5.77
CA PRO A 178 7.66 4.89 5.13
C PRO A 178 8.38 6.10 5.70
N PRO A 179 8.57 7.18 4.92
CA PRO A 179 9.38 8.34 5.33
C PRO A 179 8.83 9.14 6.52
N TYR A 180 7.56 8.95 6.89
CA TYR A 180 6.95 9.58 8.08
C TYR A 180 7.25 8.79 9.38
N ILE A 181 7.74 7.56 9.29
CA ILE A 181 8.31 6.82 10.42
C ILE A 181 9.79 7.22 10.52
N LYS A 182 10.09 8.11 11.48
CA LYS A 182 11.40 8.77 11.61
C LYS A 182 12.38 7.97 12.49
N ARG A 183 12.37 6.65 12.38
CA ARG A 183 13.29 5.75 13.08
C ARG A 183 13.85 4.70 12.13
N ALA A 184 14.94 4.05 12.51
CA ALA A 184 15.40 2.86 11.84
C ALA A 184 14.38 1.71 12.04
N ASP A 185 14.38 0.78 11.11
CA ASP A 185 13.66 -0.48 11.29
C ASP A 185 14.31 -1.31 12.40
N GLY A 186 13.47 -1.97 13.19
CA GLY A 186 13.87 -2.91 14.24
C GLY A 186 13.46 -4.34 13.90
N GLU A 187 13.89 -5.31 14.70
CA GLU A 187 13.58 -6.73 14.51
C GLU A 187 12.05 -6.99 14.45
N GLU A 188 11.30 -6.27 15.28
CA GLU A 188 9.84 -6.39 15.31
C GLU A 188 9.16 -5.97 14.00
N ASP A 189 9.73 -5.01 13.27
CA ASP A 189 9.11 -4.54 12.01
C ASP A 189 9.04 -5.65 10.96
N GLY A 190 9.95 -6.61 11.01
CA GLY A 190 9.91 -7.80 10.14
C GLY A 190 8.59 -8.59 10.24
N SER A 191 7.98 -8.60 11.42
CA SER A 191 6.69 -9.27 11.71
C SER A 191 5.53 -8.28 11.83
N ARG A 192 5.76 -7.12 12.46
CA ARG A 192 4.70 -6.14 12.74
C ARG A 192 4.31 -5.32 11.52
N TYR A 193 5.22 -5.11 10.56
CA TYR A 193 4.95 -4.43 9.28
C TYR A 193 4.57 -5.43 8.17
N GLN A 194 3.91 -6.54 8.55
CA GLN A 194 3.33 -7.55 7.67
C GLN A 194 1.89 -7.86 8.11
N THR A 195 1.01 -8.12 7.13
CA THR A 195 -0.32 -8.64 7.44
C THR A 195 -0.26 -10.12 7.81
N ILE A 196 -1.24 -10.62 8.56
CA ILE A 196 -1.33 -12.04 8.94
C ILE A 196 -1.58 -12.97 7.74
N TYR A 197 -2.04 -12.41 6.64
CA TYR A 197 -2.37 -13.10 5.39
C TYR A 197 -1.37 -12.77 4.25
N ALA A 198 -0.24 -12.14 4.58
CA ALA A 198 0.83 -11.92 3.61
C ALA A 198 1.43 -13.25 3.16
N ARG A 199 1.55 -13.45 1.86
CA ARG A 199 2.03 -14.71 1.27
C ARG A 199 3.50 -14.61 0.86
N ASP A 200 4.27 -15.65 1.12
CA ASP A 200 5.70 -15.70 0.79
C ASP A 200 5.95 -15.63 -0.73
N ASP A 201 5.09 -16.30 -1.51
CA ASP A 201 5.12 -16.29 -2.97
C ASP A 201 4.71 -14.93 -3.57
N LYS A 202 4.16 -14.02 -2.76
CA LYS A 202 3.76 -12.65 -3.14
C LYS A 202 4.67 -11.58 -2.51
N SER A 203 5.94 -11.94 -2.28
CA SER A 203 6.95 -11.00 -1.77
C SER A 203 7.41 -10.02 -2.83
N GLY A 204 7.53 -8.73 -2.48
CA GLY A 204 8.02 -7.69 -3.41
C GLY A 204 7.39 -6.30 -3.23
N SER A 205 6.48 -6.14 -2.28
CA SER A 205 5.99 -4.81 -1.89
C SER A 205 7.06 -4.02 -1.14
N VAL A 206 7.16 -2.72 -1.39
CA VAL A 206 8.00 -1.79 -0.60
C VAL A 206 7.25 -1.19 0.59
N ALA A 207 5.95 -1.45 0.72
CA ALA A 207 5.17 -1.09 1.88
C ALA A 207 4.08 -2.12 2.15
N ALA A 208 3.68 -2.26 3.43
CA ALA A 208 2.57 -3.11 3.81
C ALA A 208 1.22 -2.52 3.36
N PRO A 209 0.20 -3.35 3.05
CA PRO A 209 -1.19 -2.91 2.96
C PRO A 209 -1.72 -2.64 4.38
N THR A 210 -1.48 -1.41 4.87
CA THR A 210 -1.46 -1.06 6.29
C THR A 210 -2.79 -1.26 7.02
N ALA A 211 -3.94 -1.15 6.35
CA ALA A 211 -5.23 -1.48 6.94
C ALA A 211 -5.34 -2.97 7.36
N GLY A 212 -4.56 -3.83 6.74
CA GLY A 212 -4.46 -5.24 7.10
C GLY A 212 -3.64 -5.51 8.36
N LEU A 213 -2.83 -4.55 8.82
CA LEU A 213 -2.01 -4.71 10.02
C LEU A 213 -2.84 -4.83 11.31
N HIS A 214 -4.08 -4.39 11.27
CA HIS A 214 -5.01 -4.48 12.40
C HIS A 214 -5.54 -5.90 12.63
N PHE A 215 -5.55 -6.75 11.60
CA PHE A 215 -6.10 -8.10 11.71
C PHE A 215 -5.21 -9.01 12.53
N THR A 216 -5.87 -9.86 13.33
CA THR A 216 -5.26 -10.99 14.03
C THR A 216 -5.84 -12.30 13.48
N PRO A 217 -5.18 -13.46 13.67
CA PRO A 217 -5.76 -14.75 13.30
C PRO A 217 -7.14 -14.96 13.93
N ALA A 218 -7.30 -14.66 15.22
CA ALA A 218 -8.58 -14.74 15.92
C ALA A 218 -9.68 -13.85 15.31
N MET A 219 -9.33 -12.65 14.83
CA MET A 219 -10.28 -11.79 14.12
C MET A 219 -10.72 -12.43 12.80
N ARG A 220 -9.79 -13.00 12.05
CA ARG A 220 -10.09 -13.71 10.81
C ARG A 220 -11.06 -14.88 11.04
N GLU A 221 -10.76 -15.72 12.03
CA GLU A 221 -11.61 -16.86 12.44
C GLU A 221 -13.01 -16.38 12.88
N LYS A 222 -13.10 -15.28 13.64
CA LYS A 222 -14.36 -14.68 14.07
C LYS A 222 -15.22 -14.21 12.89
N LEU A 223 -14.61 -13.63 11.86
CA LEU A 223 -15.29 -13.22 10.62
C LEU A 223 -15.80 -14.42 9.84
N GLU A 224 -14.95 -15.43 9.64
CA GLU A 224 -15.33 -16.68 8.96
C GLU A 224 -16.48 -17.41 9.69
N ALA A 225 -16.41 -17.51 11.03
CA ALA A 225 -17.47 -18.11 11.86
C ALA A 225 -18.80 -17.36 11.77
N ARG A 226 -18.78 -16.07 11.42
CA ARG A 226 -19.98 -15.26 11.16
C ARG A 226 -20.47 -15.30 9.72
N GLY A 227 -19.84 -16.12 8.86
CA GLY A 227 -20.24 -16.30 7.47
C GLY A 227 -19.68 -15.27 6.48
N PHE A 228 -18.78 -14.38 6.90
CA PHE A 228 -18.10 -13.49 5.97
C PHE A 228 -17.19 -14.30 5.03
N GLU A 229 -17.36 -14.11 3.73
CA GLU A 229 -16.49 -14.69 2.71
C GLU A 229 -15.23 -13.81 2.58
N TRP A 230 -14.06 -14.45 2.47
CA TRP A 230 -12.77 -13.79 2.32
C TRP A 230 -12.13 -14.11 0.98
N ALA A 231 -11.72 -13.09 0.25
CA ALA A 231 -10.97 -13.21 -0.99
C ALA A 231 -9.69 -12.37 -0.95
N GLU A 232 -8.72 -12.70 -1.78
CA GLU A 232 -7.42 -12.04 -1.79
C GLU A 232 -7.06 -11.56 -3.19
N VAL A 233 -6.45 -10.39 -3.24
CA VAL A 233 -5.77 -9.84 -4.41
C VAL A 233 -4.31 -9.59 -4.05
N THR A 234 -3.45 -9.45 -5.03
CA THR A 234 -2.08 -8.97 -4.82
C THR A 234 -1.92 -7.62 -5.51
N LEU A 235 -1.62 -6.58 -4.78
CA LEU A 235 -1.11 -5.33 -5.32
C LEU A 235 0.25 -5.09 -4.67
N TYR A 236 1.30 -5.07 -5.47
CA TYR A 236 2.64 -4.76 -5.00
C TYR A 236 2.79 -3.27 -4.82
N VAL A 237 2.73 -2.85 -3.55
CA VAL A 237 2.80 -1.44 -3.19
C VAL A 237 4.15 -0.87 -3.56
N GLY A 238 4.14 0.11 -4.45
CA GLY A 238 5.34 0.81 -4.90
C GLY A 238 5.67 2.03 -4.03
N TYR A 239 6.87 2.58 -4.21
CA TYR A 239 7.31 3.81 -3.53
C TYR A 239 6.41 5.02 -3.85
N GLY A 240 5.70 4.97 -4.97
CA GLY A 240 4.78 6.03 -5.41
C GLY A 240 3.64 6.33 -4.46
N THR A 241 3.25 5.36 -3.61
CA THR A 241 2.23 5.56 -2.57
C THR A 241 2.62 6.66 -1.56
N PHE A 242 3.92 6.93 -1.41
CA PHE A 242 4.45 7.99 -0.54
C PHE A 242 4.85 9.25 -1.31
N SER A 243 4.65 9.29 -2.62
CA SER A 243 4.98 10.46 -3.43
C SER A 243 3.88 11.51 -3.28
N PRO A 244 4.26 12.78 -3.03
CA PRO A 244 3.27 13.86 -2.94
C PRO A 244 2.57 14.05 -4.30
N VAL A 245 1.30 14.39 -4.24
CA VAL A 245 0.56 14.88 -5.40
C VAL A 245 1.17 16.22 -5.81
N ARG A 246 1.34 16.43 -7.11
CA ARG A 246 2.00 17.62 -7.65
C ARG A 246 1.03 18.43 -8.49
N GLY A 247 1.15 19.74 -8.37
CA GLY A 247 0.26 20.69 -9.03
C GLY A 247 -1.01 20.93 -8.21
N GLU A 248 -1.57 22.12 -8.33
CA GLU A 248 -2.78 22.50 -7.59
C GLU A 248 -4.03 21.82 -8.15
N ASP A 249 -4.14 21.67 -9.47
CA ASP A 249 -5.20 20.88 -10.09
C ASP A 249 -4.82 19.39 -10.08
N ILE A 250 -5.52 18.62 -9.24
CA ILE A 250 -5.24 17.19 -9.05
C ILE A 250 -5.56 16.34 -10.28
N ARG A 251 -6.39 16.83 -11.21
CA ARG A 251 -6.77 16.09 -12.44
C ARG A 251 -5.57 15.86 -13.36
N GLY A 252 -4.57 16.73 -13.29
CA GLY A 252 -3.30 16.58 -14.01
C GLY A 252 -2.31 15.62 -13.38
N HIS A 253 -2.59 15.12 -12.18
CA HIS A 253 -1.68 14.19 -11.48
C HIS A 253 -1.67 12.82 -12.15
N ARG A 254 -0.47 12.26 -12.34
CA ARG A 254 -0.27 10.89 -12.85
C ARG A 254 0.20 9.99 -11.71
N MET A 255 -0.61 8.98 -11.41
CA MET A 255 -0.27 7.97 -10.43
C MET A 255 0.89 7.09 -10.90
N HIS A 256 1.70 6.66 -9.97
CA HIS A 256 2.66 5.60 -10.23
C HIS A 256 1.93 4.29 -10.50
N ARG A 257 2.46 3.54 -11.45
CA ARG A 257 1.93 2.22 -11.78
C ARG A 257 2.30 1.22 -10.69
N GLU A 258 1.36 0.35 -10.34
CA GLU A 258 1.56 -0.76 -9.40
C GLU A 258 1.12 -2.05 -10.07
N TYR A 259 1.85 -3.13 -9.79
CA TYR A 259 1.57 -4.44 -10.36
C TYR A 259 0.50 -5.13 -9.55
N VAL A 260 -0.51 -5.64 -10.24
CA VAL A 260 -1.72 -6.23 -9.65
C VAL A 260 -1.93 -7.63 -10.19
N GLU A 261 -2.32 -8.53 -9.29
CA GLU A 261 -2.81 -9.86 -9.63
C GLU A 261 -4.20 -10.05 -8.98
N VAL A 262 -5.19 -10.36 -9.78
CA VAL A 262 -6.53 -10.79 -9.35
C VAL A 262 -6.69 -12.25 -9.75
N PRO A 263 -6.66 -13.20 -8.78
CA PRO A 263 -6.87 -14.61 -9.05
C PRO A 263 -8.29 -14.89 -9.57
N GLU A 264 -8.45 -15.98 -10.32
CA GLU A 264 -9.74 -16.43 -10.82
C GLU A 264 -10.76 -16.62 -9.68
N ALA A 265 -10.36 -17.28 -8.59
CA ALA A 265 -11.21 -17.48 -7.42
C ALA A 265 -11.75 -16.16 -6.83
N THR A 266 -10.90 -15.11 -6.80
CA THR A 266 -11.33 -13.78 -6.33
C THR A 266 -12.27 -13.11 -7.31
N ALA A 267 -11.99 -13.19 -8.61
CA ALA A 267 -12.87 -12.63 -9.64
C ALA A 267 -14.26 -13.29 -9.61
N GLU A 268 -14.31 -14.62 -9.46
CA GLU A 268 -15.56 -15.35 -9.28
C GLU A 268 -16.29 -14.99 -7.99
N ALA A 269 -15.57 -14.85 -6.86
CA ALA A 269 -16.18 -14.43 -5.59
C ALA A 269 -16.83 -13.06 -5.72
N VAL A 270 -16.15 -12.08 -6.34
CA VAL A 270 -16.70 -10.75 -6.63
C VAL A 270 -17.93 -10.85 -7.55
N ALA A 271 -17.87 -11.65 -8.61
CA ALA A 271 -19.00 -11.82 -9.52
C ALA A 271 -20.20 -12.43 -8.80
N ARG A 272 -20.00 -13.47 -7.97
CA ARG A 272 -21.07 -14.08 -7.14
C ARG A 272 -21.64 -13.09 -6.13
N ALA A 273 -20.80 -12.28 -5.46
CA ALA A 273 -21.27 -11.29 -4.52
C ALA A 273 -22.16 -10.25 -5.21
N ARG A 274 -21.72 -9.72 -6.34
CA ARG A 274 -22.49 -8.74 -7.14
C ARG A 274 -23.81 -9.33 -7.65
N ALA A 275 -23.82 -10.56 -8.17
CA ALA A 275 -25.02 -11.23 -8.66
C ALA A 275 -26.07 -11.48 -7.55
N ARG A 276 -25.64 -11.56 -6.29
CA ARG A 276 -26.50 -11.75 -5.13
C ARG A 276 -26.81 -10.46 -4.37
N GLY A 277 -26.35 -9.30 -4.85
CA GLY A 277 -26.51 -8.02 -4.14
C GLY A 277 -25.72 -7.93 -2.83
N ARG A 278 -24.71 -8.79 -2.63
CA ARG A 278 -23.84 -8.76 -1.45
C ARG A 278 -22.80 -7.63 -1.56
N PRO A 279 -22.59 -6.87 -0.50
CA PRO A 279 -21.57 -5.82 -0.50
C PRO A 279 -20.15 -6.39 -0.65
N VAL A 280 -19.28 -5.63 -1.33
CA VAL A 280 -17.84 -5.88 -1.40
C VAL A 280 -17.10 -4.90 -0.49
N ALA A 281 -16.50 -5.41 0.57
CA ALA A 281 -15.72 -4.64 1.54
C ALA A 281 -14.21 -4.78 1.26
N ALA A 282 -13.57 -3.69 0.87
CA ALA A 282 -12.14 -3.69 0.59
C ALA A 282 -11.32 -3.36 1.85
N VAL A 283 -10.34 -4.19 2.15
CA VAL A 283 -9.35 -3.95 3.22
C VAL A 283 -8.16 -3.20 2.63
N GLY A 284 -8.11 -1.90 2.91
CA GLY A 284 -7.10 -0.97 2.46
C GLY A 284 -7.36 -0.38 1.07
N THR A 285 -6.83 0.81 0.86
CA THR A 285 -6.85 1.51 -0.43
C THR A 285 -6.16 0.73 -1.54
N THR A 286 -5.26 -0.19 -1.20
CA THR A 286 -4.60 -1.08 -2.16
C THR A 286 -5.57 -2.11 -2.75
N SER A 287 -6.45 -2.70 -1.93
CA SER A 287 -7.51 -3.59 -2.41
C SER A 287 -8.54 -2.85 -3.25
N VAL A 288 -8.90 -1.61 -2.86
CA VAL A 288 -9.74 -0.73 -3.68
C VAL A 288 -9.11 -0.51 -5.05
N ARG A 289 -7.84 -0.11 -5.09
CA ARG A 289 -7.14 0.17 -6.36
C ARG A 289 -6.97 -1.07 -7.23
N ALA A 290 -6.78 -2.23 -6.64
CA ALA A 290 -6.72 -3.48 -7.38
C ALA A 290 -8.07 -3.80 -8.04
N LEU A 291 -9.17 -3.75 -7.29
CA LEU A 291 -10.51 -4.07 -7.79
C LEU A 291 -11.02 -3.05 -8.80
N GLU A 292 -10.99 -1.76 -8.42
CA GLU A 292 -11.49 -0.68 -9.28
C GLU A 292 -10.60 -0.49 -10.52
N GLY A 293 -9.27 -0.67 -10.38
CA GLY A 293 -8.34 -0.58 -11.49
C GLY A 293 -8.57 -1.66 -12.53
N VAL A 294 -8.79 -2.91 -12.11
CA VAL A 294 -9.13 -4.00 -13.04
C VAL A 294 -10.51 -3.78 -13.64
N ALA A 295 -11.49 -3.32 -12.86
CA ALA A 295 -12.82 -3.01 -13.37
C ALA A 295 -12.83 -1.84 -14.37
N GLU A 296 -11.95 -0.84 -14.19
CA GLU A 296 -11.78 0.26 -15.16
C GLU A 296 -11.15 -0.24 -16.46
N LEU A 297 -10.09 -1.05 -16.37
CA LEU A 297 -9.36 -1.57 -17.53
C LEU A 297 -10.16 -2.60 -18.34
N CYS A 298 -10.93 -3.46 -17.65
CA CYS A 298 -11.56 -4.63 -18.25
C CYS A 298 -13.10 -4.54 -18.32
N GLY A 299 -13.70 -3.45 -17.80
CA GLY A 299 -15.16 -3.28 -17.70
C GLY A 299 -15.79 -4.00 -16.50
N ARG A 300 -15.11 -4.98 -15.91
CA ARG A 300 -15.50 -5.76 -14.73
C ARG A 300 -14.27 -6.34 -14.03
N VAL A 301 -14.44 -6.84 -12.81
CA VAL A 301 -13.42 -7.65 -12.17
C VAL A 301 -13.37 -9.02 -12.85
N GLN A 302 -12.20 -9.38 -13.33
CA GLN A 302 -11.89 -10.67 -13.95
C GLN A 302 -10.48 -11.12 -13.56
N PRO A 303 -10.07 -12.38 -13.82
CA PRO A 303 -8.68 -12.78 -13.66
C PRO A 303 -7.77 -11.82 -14.41
N TYR A 304 -6.78 -11.29 -13.70
CA TYR A 304 -5.91 -10.24 -14.26
C TYR A 304 -4.52 -10.32 -13.64
N THR A 305 -3.53 -10.11 -14.47
CA THR A 305 -2.14 -9.93 -14.05
C THR A 305 -1.54 -8.81 -14.90
N GLY A 306 -1.13 -7.70 -14.26
CA GLY A 306 -0.63 -6.56 -15.01
C GLY A 306 -0.52 -5.29 -14.17
N TRP A 307 -0.47 -4.15 -14.82
CA TRP A 307 -0.25 -2.86 -14.20
C TRP A 307 -1.53 -2.04 -14.11
N THR A 308 -1.71 -1.31 -12.99
CA THR A 308 -2.71 -0.27 -12.82
C THR A 308 -2.06 1.03 -12.39
N ASP A 309 -2.57 2.14 -12.89
CA ASP A 309 -2.22 3.50 -12.47
C ASP A 309 -3.48 4.29 -12.10
N ILE A 310 -4.53 3.58 -11.70
CA ILE A 310 -5.80 4.17 -11.33
C ILE A 310 -5.63 5.28 -10.29
N PHE A 311 -6.20 6.44 -10.56
CA PHE A 311 -6.28 7.56 -9.65
C PHE A 311 -7.74 7.86 -9.32
N LEU A 312 -8.13 7.59 -8.09
CA LEU A 312 -9.47 7.83 -7.57
C LEU A 312 -9.48 9.16 -6.80
N TYR A 313 -10.31 10.08 -7.26
CA TYR A 313 -10.57 11.40 -6.66
C TYR A 313 -12.04 11.76 -6.88
N PRO A 314 -12.63 12.72 -6.17
CA PRO A 314 -14.03 13.10 -6.34
C PRO A 314 -14.41 13.32 -7.82
N GLY A 315 -15.59 12.81 -8.20
CA GLY A 315 -16.03 12.72 -9.59
C GLY A 315 -15.72 11.38 -10.28
N ARG A 316 -14.89 10.52 -9.67
CA ARG A 316 -14.69 9.14 -10.12
C ARG A 316 -15.68 8.20 -9.43
N SER A 317 -16.35 7.36 -10.20
CA SER A 317 -17.31 6.38 -9.66
C SER A 317 -16.62 5.08 -9.24
N PHE A 318 -17.11 4.51 -8.13
CA PHE A 318 -16.75 3.16 -7.70
C PHE A 318 -17.73 2.16 -8.33
N ARG A 319 -17.19 1.10 -8.91
CA ARG A 319 -17.95 0.09 -9.67
C ARG A 319 -18.11 -1.20 -8.89
N VAL A 320 -17.20 -1.46 -7.96
CA VAL A 320 -17.04 -2.75 -7.30
C VAL A 320 -17.17 -2.64 -5.79
N VAL A 321 -16.52 -1.65 -5.19
CA VAL A 321 -16.36 -1.55 -3.74
C VAL A 321 -17.53 -0.79 -3.11
N ASP A 322 -18.16 -1.41 -2.12
CA ASP A 322 -19.30 -0.86 -1.39
C ASP A 322 -18.94 -0.40 0.04
N ALA A 323 -17.83 -0.94 0.61
CA ALA A 323 -17.30 -0.50 1.90
C ALA A 323 -15.75 -0.51 1.90
N ILE A 324 -15.15 0.41 2.61
CA ILE A 324 -13.70 0.55 2.73
C ILE A 324 -13.28 0.53 4.20
N LEU A 325 -12.40 -0.41 4.57
CA LEU A 325 -11.65 -0.37 5.81
C LEU A 325 -10.25 0.19 5.50
N THR A 326 -9.87 1.30 6.11
CA THR A 326 -8.61 1.97 5.82
C THR A 326 -7.98 2.60 7.06
N ASN A 327 -6.70 3.00 6.98
CA ASN A 327 -6.08 3.89 7.96
C ASN A 327 -6.43 5.34 7.65
N PHE A 328 -6.12 6.25 8.59
CA PHE A 328 -6.13 7.68 8.31
C PHE A 328 -4.89 8.09 7.49
N HIS A 329 -5.09 8.98 6.53
CA HIS A 329 -4.07 9.39 5.56
C HIS A 329 -3.58 10.83 5.79
N LEU A 330 -2.41 11.19 5.19
CA LEU A 330 -1.86 12.54 5.28
C LEU A 330 -2.72 13.58 4.54
N PRO A 331 -2.65 14.85 4.98
CA PRO A 331 -3.12 15.96 4.17
C PRO A 331 -2.52 15.91 2.76
N GLU A 332 -3.29 16.35 1.77
CA GLU A 332 -2.88 16.47 0.37
C GLU A 332 -2.39 15.17 -0.30
N SER A 333 -2.69 14.01 0.29
CA SER A 333 -2.29 12.71 -0.26
C SER A 333 -3.31 12.15 -1.24
N SER A 334 -2.84 11.40 -2.25
CA SER A 334 -3.72 10.68 -3.19
C SER A 334 -4.66 9.68 -2.50
N LEU A 335 -4.28 9.17 -1.33
CA LEU A 335 -5.10 8.25 -0.54
C LEU A 335 -6.24 8.98 0.18
N LEU A 336 -6.03 10.22 0.66
CA LEU A 336 -7.12 11.06 1.18
C LEU A 336 -8.10 11.43 0.06
N MET A 337 -7.60 11.67 -1.16
CA MET A 337 -8.46 11.91 -2.33
C MET A 337 -9.30 10.68 -2.69
N LEU A 338 -8.74 9.48 -2.62
CA LEU A 338 -9.48 8.22 -2.82
C LEU A 338 -10.61 8.07 -1.81
N VAL A 339 -10.33 8.28 -0.52
CA VAL A 339 -11.35 8.23 0.55
C VAL A 339 -12.41 9.30 0.32
N SER A 340 -12.00 10.50 -0.08
CA SER A 340 -12.91 11.61 -0.41
C SER A 340 -13.75 11.33 -1.67
N ALA A 341 -13.21 10.61 -2.64
CA ALA A 341 -13.96 10.15 -3.81
C ALA A 341 -15.06 9.15 -3.42
N PHE A 342 -14.80 8.33 -2.38
CA PHE A 342 -15.74 7.31 -1.93
C PHE A 342 -16.87 7.87 -1.08
N ALA A 343 -16.58 8.82 -0.19
CA ALA A 343 -17.52 9.30 0.83
C ALA A 343 -17.84 10.81 0.80
N GLY A 344 -17.29 11.52 -0.20
CA GLY A 344 -17.36 12.98 -0.27
C GLY A 344 -16.23 13.66 0.52
N ARG A 345 -15.66 14.72 -0.05
CA ARG A 345 -14.52 15.43 0.56
C ARG A 345 -14.86 16.06 1.90
N GLU A 346 -15.97 16.79 1.98
CA GLU A 346 -16.36 17.51 3.20
C GLU A 346 -16.65 16.55 4.36
N ARG A 347 -17.36 15.46 4.07
CA ARG A 347 -17.64 14.41 5.07
C ARG A 347 -16.35 13.74 5.55
N THR A 348 -15.44 13.44 4.64
CA THR A 348 -14.14 12.85 4.96
C THR A 348 -13.32 13.79 5.84
N LEU A 349 -13.22 15.07 5.48
CA LEU A 349 -12.46 16.06 6.28
C LEU A 349 -13.09 16.31 7.65
N ALA A 350 -14.43 16.31 7.76
CA ALA A 350 -15.11 16.41 9.06
C ALA A 350 -14.82 15.18 9.95
N ALA A 351 -14.81 13.97 9.40
CA ALA A 351 -14.41 12.76 10.13
C ALA A 351 -12.93 12.80 10.57
N TYR A 352 -12.05 13.35 9.72
CA TYR A 352 -10.63 13.52 10.06
C TYR A 352 -10.42 14.57 11.15
N ALA A 353 -11.16 15.69 11.11
CA ALA A 353 -11.14 16.70 12.17
C ALA A 353 -11.61 16.12 13.52
N GLU A 354 -12.67 15.30 13.52
CA GLU A 354 -13.13 14.59 14.71
C GLU A 354 -12.07 13.59 15.21
N ALA A 355 -11.43 12.84 14.31
CA ALA A 355 -10.35 11.91 14.66
C ALA A 355 -9.15 12.64 15.30
N VAL A 356 -8.75 13.79 14.74
CA VAL A 356 -7.69 14.63 15.31
C VAL A 356 -8.10 15.13 16.70
N ALA A 357 -9.29 15.70 16.84
CA ALA A 357 -9.79 16.24 18.11
C ALA A 357 -9.85 15.17 19.22
N ARG A 358 -10.11 13.91 18.86
CA ARG A 358 -10.13 12.78 19.79
C ARG A 358 -8.80 12.06 19.93
N GLY A 359 -7.72 12.60 19.38
CA GLY A 359 -6.38 12.04 19.50
C GLY A 359 -6.23 10.66 18.83
N TYR A 360 -6.93 10.38 17.72
CA TYR A 360 -6.68 9.18 16.92
C TYR A 360 -5.24 9.21 16.38
N ARG A 361 -4.68 8.02 16.24
CA ARG A 361 -3.35 7.83 15.65
C ARG A 361 -3.48 7.69 14.14
N PHE A 362 -2.58 8.32 13.41
CA PHE A 362 -2.61 8.39 11.96
C PHE A 362 -1.56 7.48 11.32
N PHE A 363 -1.76 7.12 10.06
CA PHE A 363 -0.88 6.36 9.18
C PHE A 363 -0.75 4.87 9.51
N SER A 364 0.34 4.24 8.99
CA SER A 364 0.54 2.79 8.94
C SER A 364 0.29 2.06 10.24
N TYR A 365 0.76 2.61 11.36
CA TYR A 365 0.61 2.06 12.70
C TYR A 365 -0.47 2.76 13.52
N GLY A 366 -1.24 3.60 12.86
CA GLY A 366 -2.33 4.35 13.47
C GLY A 366 -3.60 3.54 13.70
N ASP A 367 -4.71 4.26 13.84
CA ASP A 367 -6.05 3.70 14.02
C ASP A 367 -6.73 3.46 12.65
N ALA A 368 -7.88 2.81 12.66
CA ALA A 368 -8.62 2.44 11.47
C ALA A 368 -9.89 3.28 11.29
N MET A 369 -10.36 3.32 10.05
CA MET A 369 -11.64 3.91 9.65
C MET A 369 -12.40 2.90 8.77
N LEU A 370 -13.68 2.69 9.07
CA LEU A 370 -14.62 1.93 8.24
C LEU A 370 -15.63 2.89 7.61
N ILE A 371 -15.72 2.87 6.29
CA ILE A 371 -16.70 3.63 5.51
C ILE A 371 -17.64 2.65 4.82
N LYS A 372 -18.96 2.76 5.07
CA LYS A 372 -19.96 1.78 4.60
C LYS A 372 -21.29 2.42 4.25
#